data_5169da531c9b4ffdc53e10fb23adde00
#
_entry.id   5169da531c9b4ffdc53e10fb23adde00
#
_cell.length_a   1.000
_cell.length_b   1.000
_cell.length_c   1.000
_cell.angle_alpha   90.00
_cell.angle_beta   90.00
_cell.angle_gamma   90.00
#
_symmetry.space_group_name_H-M   'P 1'
#
loop_
_entity.id
_entity.type
_entity.pdbx_description
1 polymer ?
#
loop_
_entity_poly.entity_id
_entity_poly.type
_entity_poly.pdbx_seq_one_letter_code
_entity_poly.pdbx_strand_id
1 'polypeptide(L)' 'MQYKTFLLPASGSEQTEENLNVFLRTHRIVSVRTEFVAGETLAWCVFVEFV' A
#
# COMPACT_ATOMS: atom_id res chain seq x y z
N MET A 1 -15.70 -3.04 8.33
CA MET A 1 -14.67 -2.62 7.38
C MET A 1 -13.31 -3.08 7.85
N GLN A 2 -12.43 -3.41 6.92
CA GLN A 2 -11.11 -3.89 7.24
C GLN A 2 -10.07 -2.95 6.63
N TYR A 3 -8.85 -2.99 7.17
CA TYR A 3 -7.76 -2.12 6.73
C TYR A 3 -6.52 -2.96 6.48
N LYS A 4 -5.80 -2.63 5.43
CA LYS A 4 -4.51 -3.23 5.11
C LYS A 4 -3.53 -2.11 4.78
N THR A 5 -2.31 -2.21 5.31
CA THR A 5 -1.27 -1.21 5.07
C THR A 5 -0.12 -1.85 4.31
N PHE A 6 0.35 -1.14 3.28
CA PHE A 6 1.54 -1.54 2.53
C PHE A 6 2.59 -0.45 2.64
N LEU A 7 3.84 -0.85 2.71
CA LEU A 7 4.96 0.08 2.76
C LEU A 7 5.80 -0.12 1.49
N LEU A 8 5.81 0.92 0.65
CA LEU A 8 6.53 0.89 -0.63
C LEU A 8 7.78 1.75 -0.51
N PRO A 9 8.98 1.14 -0.57
CA PRO A 9 10.22 1.93 -0.55
C PRO A 9 10.24 2.92 -1.72
N ALA A 10 10.76 4.13 -1.48
CA ALA A 10 10.84 5.14 -2.52
C ALA A 10 11.73 4.70 -3.69
N SER A 11 12.69 3.83 -3.43
CA SER A 11 13.55 3.25 -4.46
C SER A 11 12.81 2.21 -5.32
N GLY A 12 11.60 1.82 -4.89
CA GLY A 12 10.80 0.83 -5.59
C GLY A 12 10.99 -0.57 -5.05
N SER A 13 9.95 -1.39 -5.17
CA SER A 13 9.99 -2.80 -4.82
C SER A 13 8.95 -3.51 -5.67
N GLU A 14 9.38 -4.23 -6.68
CA GLU A 14 8.48 -4.93 -7.57
C GLU A 14 7.59 -5.92 -6.81
N GLN A 15 8.16 -6.61 -5.83
CA GLN A 15 7.39 -7.59 -5.05
C GLN A 15 6.29 -6.93 -4.25
N THR A 16 6.59 -5.83 -3.56
CA THR A 16 5.60 -5.13 -2.76
C THR A 16 4.52 -4.51 -3.64
N GLU A 17 4.91 -3.93 -4.77
CA GLU A 17 3.96 -3.35 -5.73
C GLU A 17 3.05 -4.43 -6.30
N GLU A 18 3.60 -5.60 -6.63
CA GLU A 18 2.78 -6.70 -7.12
C GLU A 18 1.81 -7.20 -6.05
N ASN A 19 2.28 -7.31 -4.80
CA ASN A 19 1.41 -7.70 -3.69
C ASN A 19 0.26 -6.72 -3.51
N LEU A 20 0.54 -5.41 -3.59
CA LEU A 20 -0.49 -4.39 -3.51
C LEU A 20 -1.48 -4.52 -4.66
N ASN A 21 -0.98 -4.68 -5.89
CA ASN A 21 -1.85 -4.78 -7.06
C ASN A 21 -2.74 -6.02 -7.00
N VAL A 22 -2.20 -7.15 -6.58
CA VAL A 22 -2.99 -8.37 -6.40
C VAL A 22 -4.08 -8.16 -5.35
N PHE A 23 -3.72 -7.51 -4.24
CA PHE A 23 -4.68 -7.22 -3.18
C PHE A 23 -5.83 -6.36 -3.70
N LEU A 24 -5.51 -5.30 -4.44
CA LEU A 24 -6.52 -4.39 -4.99
C LEU A 24 -7.45 -5.08 -5.98
N ARG A 25 -6.94 -6.08 -6.72
CA ARG A 25 -7.75 -6.82 -7.68
C ARG A 25 -8.64 -7.88 -7.03
N THR A 26 -8.23 -8.40 -5.88
CA THR A 26 -8.88 -9.55 -5.26
C THR A 26 -9.80 -9.20 -4.10
N HIS A 27 -9.88 -7.93 -3.73
CA HIS A 27 -10.72 -7.48 -2.62
C HIS A 27 -11.62 -6.33 -3.07
N ARG A 28 -12.74 -6.18 -2.37
CA ARG A 28 -13.64 -5.06 -2.62
C ARG A 28 -13.09 -3.84 -1.90
N ILE A 29 -12.55 -2.92 -2.66
CA ILE A 29 -11.86 -1.74 -2.12
C ILE A 29 -12.85 -0.61 -1.91
N VAL A 30 -12.81 -0.02 -0.71
CA VAL A 30 -13.64 1.13 -0.36
C VAL A 30 -12.86 2.41 -0.61
N SER A 31 -11.62 2.49 -0.12
CA SER A 31 -10.80 3.67 -0.32
C SER A 31 -9.32 3.31 -0.24
N VAL A 32 -8.49 4.13 -0.88
CA VAL A 32 -7.05 3.99 -0.83
C VAL A 32 -6.48 5.38 -0.54
N ARG A 33 -5.58 5.44 0.43
CA ARG A 33 -4.89 6.69 0.78
C ARG A 33 -3.40 6.40 0.85
N THR A 34 -2.60 7.36 0.39
CA THR A 34 -1.15 7.24 0.42
C THR A 34 -0.55 8.41 1.20
N GLU A 35 0.53 8.12 1.93
CA GLU A 35 1.31 9.13 2.62
C GLU A 35 2.78 8.84 2.41
N PHE A 36 3.57 9.90 2.21
CA PHE A 36 5.02 9.78 2.10
C PHE A 36 5.62 9.85 3.50
N VAL A 37 6.43 8.86 3.84
CA VAL A 37 7.09 8.78 5.14
C VAL A 37 8.58 8.96 4.95
N ALA A 38 9.15 9.96 5.60
CA ALA A 38 10.57 10.24 5.58
C ALA A 38 11.16 9.91 6.96
N GLY A 39 11.80 8.76 7.05
CA GLY A 39 12.51 8.31 8.25
C GLY A 39 13.92 7.94 7.88
N GLU A 40 14.43 6.86 8.44
CA GLU A 40 15.74 6.32 8.05
C GLU A 40 15.75 5.93 6.58
N THR A 41 14.60 5.43 6.10
CA THR A 41 14.38 5.17 4.68
C THR A 41 13.15 5.93 4.22
N LEU A 42 13.18 6.39 2.96
CA LEU A 42 12.03 7.05 2.35
C LEU A 42 11.06 6.00 1.82
N ALA A 43 9.80 6.15 2.12
CA ALA A 43 8.80 5.16 1.71
C ALA A 43 7.42 5.80 1.54
N TRP A 44 6.59 5.15 0.73
CA TRP A 44 5.17 5.46 0.61
C TRP A 44 4.38 4.49 1.45
N CYS A 45 3.54 5.00 2.33
CA CYS A 45 2.63 4.18 3.12
C CYS A 45 1.27 4.21 2.45
N VAL A 46 0.78 3.04 2.07
CA VAL A 46 -0.51 2.90 1.37
C VAL A 46 -1.51 2.29 2.33
N PHE A 47 -2.57 3.02 2.62
CA PHE A 47 -3.65 2.55 3.49
C PHE A 47 -4.84 2.15 2.64
N VAL A 48 -5.23 0.89 2.74
CA VAL A 48 -6.35 0.36 1.97
C VAL A 48 -7.48 -0.01 2.91
N GLU A 49 -8.64 0.57 2.65
CA GLU A 49 -9.86 0.21 3.35
C GLU A 49 -10.68 -0.69 2.44
N PHE A 50 -11.13 -1.83 2.95
CA PHE A 50 -11.84 -2.81 2.14
C PHE A 50 -12.90 -3.54 2.97
N VAL A 51 -13.78 -4.23 2.27
CA VAL A 51 -14.86 -5.01 2.88
C VAL A 51 -14.47 -6.48 3.03
#